data_b2fc0ebb12879bad560525e5ba0ddc42
#
_entry.id   b2fc0ebb12879bad560525e5ba0ddc42
#
_cell.length_a   1.000
_cell.length_b   1.000
_cell.length_c   1.000
_cell.angle_alpha   90.00
_cell.angle_beta   90.00
_cell.angle_gamma   90.00
#
_symmetry.space_group_name_H-M   'P 1'
#
loop_
_entity.id
_entity.type
_entity.pdbx_description
1 polymer ?
#
loop_
_entity_poly.entity_id
_entity_poly.type
_entity_poly.pdbx_seq_one_letter_code
_entity_poly.pdbx_strand_id
1 'polypeptide(L)'
;IKQPAVFVAVALPFITHPWTSWKLRPLAVAAARALASLAVSVAVFALLSVVTGLGFGWVNAVDVPGKVTSASPFNLLGEAVEYLLNQAGIDQGGKAAVGAMRSLGLLVCAIGIVWLALRHLGRRPLNFTGWGLLLSAFPLPALHSWYLLWGGVLFPMTRPSTRRLRIAIIISAVLLAYEAMVFAVRNGTWLVALLLIWAGWESVKAHELTQRWDAKASQESLVGS
;
A
#
# COMPACT_ATOMS: atom_id res chain seq x y z
N ILE A 1 -8.21 5.17 13.72
CA ILE A 1 -6.89 4.61 13.33
C ILE A 1 -7.14 3.60 12.25
N LYS A 2 -6.33 3.68 11.18
CA LYS A 2 -6.48 2.75 10.07
C LYS A 2 -5.74 1.44 10.39
N GLN A 3 -6.37 0.30 10.12
CA GLN A 3 -5.85 -1.04 10.39
C GLN A 3 -4.38 -1.24 9.96
N PRO A 4 -3.91 -0.65 8.83
CA PRO A 4 -2.53 -0.82 8.41
C PRO A 4 -1.46 -0.25 9.35
N ALA A 5 -1.81 0.61 10.32
CA ALA A 5 -0.86 1.11 11.32
C ALA A 5 -0.22 -0.02 12.16
N VAL A 6 -0.83 -1.20 12.19
CA VAL A 6 -0.26 -2.40 12.81
C VAL A 6 1.14 -2.74 12.27
N PHE A 7 1.41 -2.48 10.98
CA PHE A 7 2.73 -2.73 10.39
C PHE A 7 3.82 -1.87 11.01
N VAL A 8 3.48 -0.61 11.36
CA VAL A 8 4.40 0.29 12.06
C VAL A 8 4.70 -0.27 13.45
N ALA A 9 3.66 -0.62 14.21
CA ALA A 9 3.81 -1.15 15.56
C ALA A 9 4.65 -2.43 15.60
N VAL A 10 4.43 -3.35 14.66
CA VAL A 10 5.19 -4.61 14.54
C VAL A 10 6.64 -4.36 14.13
N ALA A 11 6.90 -3.39 13.26
CA ALA A 11 8.24 -3.11 12.74
C ALA A 11 9.12 -2.29 13.68
N LEU A 12 8.52 -1.48 14.55
CA LEU A 12 9.22 -0.52 15.42
C LEU A 12 10.38 -1.12 16.23
N PRO A 13 10.23 -2.28 16.90
CA PRO A 13 11.32 -2.86 17.70
C PRO A 13 12.54 -3.25 16.88
N PHE A 14 12.37 -3.50 15.58
CA PHE A 14 13.46 -3.96 14.70
C PHE A 14 14.30 -2.81 14.13
N ILE A 15 13.89 -1.56 14.36
CA ILE A 15 14.70 -0.39 14.02
C ILE A 15 15.95 -0.35 14.91
N THR A 16 15.79 -0.64 16.19
CA THR A 16 16.89 -0.62 17.17
C THR A 16 17.50 -2.00 17.43
N HIS A 17 16.70 -3.06 17.27
CA HIS A 17 17.10 -4.44 17.56
C HIS A 17 16.88 -5.34 16.33
N PRO A 18 17.77 -5.32 15.34
CA PRO A 18 17.62 -6.13 14.13
C PRO A 18 17.54 -7.63 14.47
N TRP A 19 16.68 -8.32 13.72
CA TRP A 19 16.56 -9.77 13.79
C TRP A 19 17.12 -10.38 12.51
N THR A 20 18.13 -11.24 12.66
CA THR A 20 18.87 -11.82 11.51
C THR A 20 18.96 -13.33 11.55
N SER A 21 18.51 -13.97 12.63
CA SER A 21 18.65 -15.41 12.85
C SER A 21 17.31 -16.13 12.88
N TRP A 22 17.21 -17.23 12.14
CA TRP A 22 16.04 -18.10 12.06
C TRP A 22 16.01 -19.21 13.11
N LYS A 23 16.97 -19.23 14.04
CA LYS A 23 16.94 -20.17 15.16
C LYS A 23 15.72 -19.91 16.05
N LEU A 24 15.18 -20.95 16.68
CA LEU A 24 13.94 -20.88 17.47
C LEU A 24 13.99 -19.79 18.56
N ARG A 25 15.07 -19.70 19.32
CA ARG A 25 15.22 -18.73 20.42
C ARG A 25 15.22 -17.27 19.92
N PRO A 26 16.05 -16.86 18.94
CA PRO A 26 15.97 -15.52 18.37
C PRO A 26 14.62 -15.21 17.71
N LEU A 27 13.97 -16.19 17.10
CA LEU A 27 12.64 -16.03 16.51
C LEU A 27 11.59 -15.77 17.59
N ALA A 28 11.60 -16.51 18.68
CA ALA A 28 10.70 -16.30 19.82
C ALA A 28 10.88 -14.92 20.45
N VAL A 29 12.14 -14.46 20.62
CA VAL A 29 12.44 -13.10 21.10
C VAL A 29 11.94 -12.03 20.13
N ALA A 30 12.11 -12.21 18.83
CA ALA A 30 11.60 -11.30 17.84
C ALA A 30 10.08 -11.22 17.88
N ALA A 31 9.39 -12.35 17.93
CA ALA A 31 7.94 -12.42 18.07
C ALA A 31 7.45 -11.74 19.36
N ALA A 32 8.09 -12.01 20.48
CA ALA A 32 7.76 -11.37 21.77
C ALA A 32 7.91 -9.83 21.70
N ARG A 33 8.98 -9.32 21.08
CA ARG A 33 9.17 -7.87 20.88
C ARG A 33 8.10 -7.26 20.00
N ALA A 34 7.75 -7.91 18.89
CA ALA A 34 6.68 -7.45 18.01
C ALA A 34 5.33 -7.41 18.73
N LEU A 35 4.99 -8.47 19.47
CA LEU A 35 3.77 -8.54 20.27
C LEU A 35 3.74 -7.49 21.40
N ALA A 36 4.85 -7.30 22.11
CA ALA A 36 4.95 -6.28 23.15
C ALA A 36 4.74 -4.87 22.57
N SER A 37 5.38 -4.56 21.44
CA SER A 37 5.20 -3.26 20.76
C SER A 37 3.76 -3.05 20.30
N LEU A 38 3.13 -4.08 19.76
CA LEU A 38 1.72 -4.05 19.38
C LEU A 38 0.82 -3.83 20.62
N ALA A 39 1.05 -4.57 21.70
CA ALA A 39 0.28 -4.44 22.93
C ALA A 39 0.41 -3.03 23.54
N VAL A 40 1.61 -2.47 23.57
CA VAL A 40 1.84 -1.07 24.00
C VAL A 40 1.10 -0.09 23.09
N SER A 41 1.16 -0.28 21.78
CA SER A 41 0.46 0.59 20.80
C SER A 41 -1.06 0.55 21.01
N VAL A 42 -1.62 -0.63 21.24
CA VAL A 42 -3.06 -0.80 21.53
C VAL A 42 -3.41 -0.17 22.89
N ALA A 43 -2.59 -0.37 23.92
CA ALA A 43 -2.83 0.19 25.24
C ALA A 43 -2.80 1.72 25.22
N VAL A 44 -1.80 2.32 24.57
CA VAL A 44 -1.71 3.78 24.39
C VAL A 44 -2.94 4.31 23.65
N PHE A 45 -3.36 3.61 22.60
CA PHE A 45 -4.52 4.01 21.82
C PHE A 45 -5.82 3.92 22.64
N ALA A 46 -5.99 2.84 23.40
CA ALA A 46 -7.12 2.68 24.31
C ALA A 46 -7.13 3.77 25.40
N LEU A 47 -5.97 4.06 25.98
CA LEU A 47 -5.83 5.13 26.97
C LEU A 47 -6.23 6.49 26.38
N LEU A 48 -5.72 6.82 25.19
CA LEU A 48 -6.10 8.07 24.50
C LEU A 48 -7.61 8.13 24.22
N SER A 49 -8.22 7.03 23.81
CA SER A 49 -9.66 6.96 23.55
C SER A 49 -10.48 7.26 24.81
N VAL A 50 -10.02 6.81 25.97
CA VAL A 50 -10.66 7.07 27.27
C VAL A 50 -10.43 8.52 27.71
N VAL A 51 -9.16 8.97 27.73
CA VAL A 51 -8.79 10.31 28.25
C VAL A 51 -9.39 11.43 27.41
N THR A 52 -9.49 11.25 26.08
CA THR A 52 -10.09 12.26 25.20
C THR A 52 -11.61 12.21 25.13
N GLY A 53 -12.26 11.24 25.76
CA GLY A 53 -13.71 11.06 25.68
C GLY A 53 -14.22 10.59 24.31
N LEU A 54 -13.35 10.25 23.34
CA LEU A 54 -13.73 9.76 22.02
C LEU A 54 -14.34 8.36 22.06
N GLY A 55 -14.16 7.64 23.18
CA GLY A 55 -14.69 6.30 23.36
C GLY A 55 -14.12 5.27 22.38
N PHE A 56 -14.78 4.14 22.25
CA PHE A 56 -14.34 3.01 21.42
C PHE A 56 -15.11 2.88 20.09
N GLY A 57 -15.76 3.95 19.63
CA GLY A 57 -16.52 3.96 18.37
C GLY A 57 -15.70 3.54 17.13
N TRP A 58 -14.37 3.67 17.21
CA TRP A 58 -13.46 3.21 16.17
C TRP A 58 -13.46 1.69 15.96
N VAL A 59 -13.88 0.89 16.97
CA VAL A 59 -14.03 -0.56 16.85
C VAL A 59 -15.09 -0.88 15.82
N ASN A 60 -16.22 -0.14 15.83
CA ASN A 60 -17.29 -0.30 14.86
C ASN A 60 -16.91 0.22 13.47
N ALA A 61 -15.94 1.14 13.40
CA ALA A 61 -15.44 1.66 12.11
C ALA A 61 -14.56 0.67 11.35
N VAL A 62 -14.14 -0.43 11.97
CA VAL A 62 -13.36 -1.49 11.30
C VAL A 62 -14.14 -2.11 10.14
N ASP A 63 -15.47 -2.21 10.23
CA ASP A 63 -16.33 -2.80 9.20
C ASP A 63 -16.71 -1.82 8.08
N VAL A 64 -16.44 -0.52 8.23
CA VAL A 64 -16.84 0.51 7.25
C VAL A 64 -16.22 0.26 5.87
N PRO A 65 -14.93 -0.12 5.72
CA PRO A 65 -14.36 -0.40 4.40
C PRO A 65 -15.08 -1.50 3.63
N GLY A 66 -15.69 -2.45 4.32
CA GLY A 66 -16.48 -3.52 3.68
C GLY A 66 -17.84 -3.07 3.13
N LYS A 67 -18.34 -1.93 3.61
CA LYS A 67 -19.64 -1.37 3.24
C LYS A 67 -19.58 -0.34 2.11
N VAL A 68 -18.38 0.16 1.80
CA VAL A 68 -18.16 1.13 0.72
C VAL A 68 -17.83 0.37 -0.54
N THR A 69 -18.71 0.41 -1.53
CA THR A 69 -18.42 -0.08 -2.88
C THR A 69 -17.58 0.96 -3.60
N SER A 70 -16.34 0.65 -3.87
CA SER A 70 -15.51 1.45 -4.76
C SER A 70 -14.69 0.53 -5.67
N ALA A 71 -14.18 1.12 -6.72
CA ALA A 71 -13.44 0.46 -7.77
C ALA A 71 -12.06 -0.03 -7.30
N SER A 72 -12.00 -1.02 -6.40
CA SER A 72 -10.75 -1.72 -6.13
C SER A 72 -10.46 -2.75 -7.24
N PRO A 73 -9.20 -3.08 -7.54
CA PRO A 73 -8.87 -4.03 -8.61
C PRO A 73 -9.57 -5.38 -8.46
N PHE A 74 -9.62 -5.93 -7.25
CA PHE A 74 -10.29 -7.21 -6.99
C PHE A 74 -11.81 -7.11 -7.06
N ASN A 75 -12.39 -5.96 -6.72
CA ASN A 75 -13.82 -5.72 -6.90
C ASN A 75 -14.18 -5.67 -8.37
N LEU A 76 -13.42 -4.89 -9.17
CA LEU A 76 -13.65 -4.79 -10.61
C LEU A 76 -13.49 -6.13 -11.33
N LEU A 77 -12.49 -6.93 -10.94
CA LEU A 77 -12.34 -8.29 -11.46
C LEU A 77 -13.56 -9.15 -11.10
N GLY A 78 -14.04 -9.04 -9.85
CA GLY A 78 -15.24 -9.73 -9.41
C GLY A 78 -16.49 -9.31 -10.20
N GLU A 79 -16.69 -8.01 -10.39
CA GLU A 79 -17.80 -7.46 -11.18
C GLU A 79 -17.72 -7.85 -12.66
N ALA A 80 -16.51 -7.90 -13.24
CA ALA A 80 -16.31 -8.38 -14.61
C ALA A 80 -16.67 -9.86 -14.75
N VAL A 81 -16.27 -10.71 -13.80
CA VAL A 81 -16.64 -12.12 -13.76
C VAL A 81 -18.15 -12.28 -13.56
N GLU A 82 -18.75 -11.52 -12.66
CA GLU A 82 -20.20 -11.48 -12.44
C GLU A 82 -20.94 -11.14 -13.74
N TYR A 83 -20.49 -10.10 -14.44
CA TYR A 83 -21.06 -9.71 -15.73
C TYR A 83 -21.02 -10.84 -16.76
N LEU A 84 -19.86 -11.51 -16.89
CA LEU A 84 -19.71 -12.63 -17.83
C LEU A 84 -20.58 -13.84 -17.46
N LEU A 85 -20.70 -14.15 -16.17
CA LEU A 85 -21.56 -15.24 -15.70
C LEU A 85 -23.03 -14.96 -15.93
N ASN A 86 -23.47 -13.72 -15.71
CA ASN A 86 -24.85 -13.30 -15.98
C ASN A 86 -25.17 -13.37 -17.47
N GLN A 87 -24.22 -13.01 -18.37
CA GLN A 87 -24.37 -13.17 -19.82
C GLN A 87 -24.48 -14.64 -20.23
N ALA A 88 -23.86 -15.55 -19.49
CA ALA A 88 -23.94 -16.99 -19.69
C ALA A 88 -25.18 -17.63 -19.04
N GLY A 89 -26.08 -16.85 -18.45
CA GLY A 89 -27.30 -17.34 -17.80
C GLY A 89 -27.09 -17.97 -16.42
N ILE A 90 -25.95 -17.65 -15.74
CA ILE A 90 -25.59 -18.21 -14.43
C ILE A 90 -25.77 -17.12 -13.36
N ASP A 91 -26.99 -16.69 -13.13
CA ASP A 91 -27.30 -15.53 -12.26
C ASP A 91 -26.89 -15.72 -10.78
N GLN A 92 -26.92 -16.95 -10.25
CA GLN A 92 -26.52 -17.22 -8.86
C GLN A 92 -25.00 -17.19 -8.66
N GLY A 93 -24.21 -17.36 -9.71
CA GLY A 93 -22.73 -17.35 -9.66
C GLY A 93 -22.14 -15.95 -9.49
N GLY A 94 -22.83 -14.91 -9.96
CA GLY A 94 -22.30 -13.56 -10.05
C GLY A 94 -21.92 -12.96 -8.69
N LYS A 95 -22.84 -12.93 -7.72
CA LYS A 95 -22.58 -12.40 -6.37
C LYS A 95 -21.47 -13.18 -5.63
N ALA A 96 -21.43 -14.51 -5.85
CA ALA A 96 -20.37 -15.36 -5.30
C ALA A 96 -19.00 -15.04 -5.90
N ALA A 97 -18.94 -14.68 -7.19
CA ALA A 97 -17.69 -14.31 -7.87
C ALA A 97 -17.04 -13.05 -7.25
N VAL A 98 -17.81 -12.02 -6.95
CA VAL A 98 -17.29 -10.81 -6.27
C VAL A 98 -16.71 -11.16 -4.90
N GLY A 99 -17.44 -11.97 -4.12
CA GLY A 99 -16.96 -12.45 -2.82
C GLY A 99 -15.66 -13.27 -2.93
N ALA A 100 -15.58 -14.18 -3.90
CA ALA A 100 -14.41 -15.00 -4.17
C ALA A 100 -13.19 -14.14 -4.56
N MET A 101 -13.37 -13.14 -5.43
CA MET A 101 -12.28 -12.25 -5.85
C MET A 101 -11.78 -11.38 -4.68
N ARG A 102 -12.66 -10.89 -3.81
CA ARG A 102 -12.26 -10.20 -2.57
C ARG A 102 -11.43 -11.11 -1.65
N SER A 103 -11.89 -12.34 -1.45
CA SER A 103 -11.17 -13.33 -0.63
C SER A 103 -9.81 -13.67 -1.23
N LEU A 104 -9.71 -13.80 -2.55
CA LEU A 104 -8.45 -13.98 -3.26
C LEU A 104 -7.51 -12.78 -3.04
N GLY A 105 -8.02 -11.56 -3.13
CA GLY A 105 -7.25 -10.36 -2.85
C GLY A 105 -6.68 -10.33 -1.43
N LEU A 106 -7.48 -10.69 -0.43
CA LEU A 106 -7.03 -10.80 0.96
C LEU A 106 -5.96 -11.90 1.13
N LEU A 107 -6.13 -13.05 0.47
CA LEU A 107 -5.16 -14.14 0.50
C LEU A 107 -3.83 -13.72 -0.12
N VAL A 108 -3.85 -13.09 -1.30
CA VAL A 108 -2.65 -12.55 -1.97
C VAL A 108 -1.95 -11.53 -1.07
N CYS A 109 -2.71 -10.64 -0.44
CA CYS A 109 -2.18 -9.68 0.52
C CYS A 109 -1.53 -10.38 1.72
N ALA A 110 -2.19 -11.35 2.33
CA ALA A 110 -1.67 -12.08 3.48
C ALA A 110 -0.36 -12.82 3.14
N ILE A 111 -0.31 -13.52 2.01
CA ILE A 111 0.90 -14.18 1.51
C ILE A 111 2.01 -13.15 1.27
N GLY A 112 1.70 -12.04 0.63
CA GLY A 112 2.66 -10.97 0.37
C GLY A 112 3.21 -10.33 1.64
N ILE A 113 2.38 -10.11 2.67
CA ILE A 113 2.81 -9.59 3.97
C ILE A 113 3.73 -10.58 4.68
N VAL A 114 3.38 -11.86 4.68
CA VAL A 114 4.25 -12.91 5.25
C VAL A 114 5.59 -12.92 4.53
N TRP A 115 5.59 -12.91 3.21
CA TRP A 115 6.81 -12.86 2.41
C TRP A 115 7.66 -11.61 2.71
N LEU A 116 7.04 -10.44 2.82
CA LEU A 116 7.72 -9.19 3.19
C LEU A 116 8.30 -9.27 4.60
N ALA A 117 7.57 -9.85 5.56
CA ALA A 117 8.04 -10.04 6.92
C ALA A 117 9.28 -10.92 6.96
N LEU A 118 9.21 -12.09 6.29
CA LEU A 118 10.33 -13.02 6.20
C LEU A 118 11.57 -12.39 5.57
N ARG A 119 11.40 -11.52 4.59
CA ARG A 119 12.50 -10.92 3.82
C ARG A 119 13.04 -9.63 4.42
N HIS A 120 12.19 -8.82 5.01
CA HIS A 120 12.53 -7.43 5.34
C HIS A 120 12.39 -7.07 6.82
N LEU A 121 11.46 -7.67 7.58
CA LEU A 121 11.11 -7.22 8.91
C LEU A 121 12.33 -7.10 9.84
N GLY A 122 13.18 -8.11 9.86
CA GLY A 122 14.32 -8.15 10.75
C GLY A 122 15.51 -7.28 10.35
N ARG A 123 15.70 -7.02 9.06
CA ARG A 123 16.89 -6.32 8.53
C ARG A 123 16.60 -4.93 7.97
N ARG A 124 15.40 -4.71 7.48
CA ARG A 124 14.96 -3.48 6.81
C ARG A 124 13.51 -3.18 7.19
N PRO A 125 13.22 -2.89 8.48
CA PRO A 125 11.85 -2.74 8.99
C PRO A 125 11.07 -1.64 8.26
N LEU A 126 11.72 -0.56 7.85
CA LEU A 126 11.07 0.50 7.05
C LEU A 126 10.60 0.00 5.68
N ASN A 127 11.37 -0.91 5.04
CA ASN A 127 10.93 -1.54 3.78
C ASN A 127 9.72 -2.45 4.02
N PHE A 128 9.72 -3.24 5.11
CA PHE A 128 8.57 -4.04 5.49
C PHE A 128 7.35 -3.16 5.71
N THR A 129 7.48 -2.09 6.49
CA THR A 129 6.38 -1.18 6.79
C THR A 129 5.85 -0.50 5.54
N GLY A 130 6.73 0.10 4.72
CA GLY A 130 6.32 0.82 3.52
C GLY A 130 5.62 -0.07 2.50
N TRP A 131 6.20 -1.22 2.17
CA TRP A 131 5.60 -2.16 1.23
C TRP A 131 4.38 -2.88 1.81
N GLY A 132 4.36 -3.17 3.12
CA GLY A 132 3.20 -3.76 3.80
C GLY A 132 2.00 -2.83 3.79
N LEU A 133 2.22 -1.54 4.05
CA LEU A 133 1.17 -0.50 3.96
C LEU A 133 0.62 -0.37 2.53
N LEU A 134 1.49 -0.34 1.52
CA LEU A 134 1.07 -0.29 0.12
C LEU A 134 0.30 -1.55 -0.26
N LEU A 135 0.84 -2.74 0.05
CA LEU A 135 0.22 -4.01 -0.30
C LEU A 135 -1.15 -4.17 0.36
N SER A 136 -1.31 -3.73 1.61
CA SER A 136 -2.59 -3.81 2.33
C SER A 136 -3.68 -2.92 1.75
N ALA A 137 -3.32 -1.90 0.97
CA ALA A 137 -4.29 -1.01 0.33
C ALA A 137 -5.01 -1.68 -0.86
N PHE A 138 -4.35 -2.61 -1.58
CA PHE A 138 -4.88 -3.20 -2.80
C PHE A 138 -6.12 -4.11 -2.63
N PRO A 139 -6.22 -4.98 -1.60
CA PRO A 139 -7.38 -5.85 -1.43
C PRO A 139 -8.56 -5.14 -0.77
N LEU A 140 -8.38 -3.91 -0.30
CA LEU A 140 -9.48 -3.17 0.32
C LEU A 140 -10.59 -2.93 -0.70
N PRO A 141 -11.86 -3.01 -0.29
CA PRO A 141 -13.01 -2.79 -1.17
C PRO A 141 -13.01 -1.38 -1.77
N ALA A 142 -12.39 -0.42 -1.08
CA ALA A 142 -12.21 0.95 -1.52
C ALA A 142 -10.72 1.27 -1.63
N LEU A 143 -10.20 1.33 -2.86
CA LEU A 143 -8.86 1.83 -3.12
C LEU A 143 -8.93 3.33 -3.41
N HIS A 144 -8.32 4.12 -2.54
CA HIS A 144 -8.21 5.56 -2.70
C HIS A 144 -6.75 5.99 -2.90
N SER A 145 -6.52 7.03 -3.67
CA SER A 145 -5.17 7.54 -3.97
C SER A 145 -4.37 7.88 -2.72
N TRP A 146 -5.00 8.39 -1.67
CA TRP A 146 -4.30 8.70 -0.42
C TRP A 146 -3.77 7.45 0.33
N TYR A 147 -4.20 6.24 -0.02
CA TYR A 147 -3.61 5.01 0.53
C TYR A 147 -2.18 4.81 0.06
N LEU A 148 -1.81 5.37 -1.09
CA LEU A 148 -0.42 5.39 -1.55
C LEU A 148 0.49 6.17 -0.59
N LEU A 149 -0.04 7.19 0.08
CA LEU A 149 0.72 7.97 1.06
C LEU A 149 1.10 7.14 2.29
N TRP A 150 0.34 6.10 2.64
CA TRP A 150 0.64 5.29 3.82
C TRP A 150 2.03 4.65 3.77
N GLY A 151 2.39 4.10 2.63
CA GLY A 151 3.71 3.51 2.45
C GLY A 151 4.67 4.40 1.66
N GLY A 152 4.13 5.24 0.77
CA GLY A 152 4.91 6.12 -0.11
C GLY A 152 5.79 7.11 0.65
N VAL A 153 5.32 7.63 1.79
CA VAL A 153 6.11 8.53 2.66
C VAL A 153 7.38 7.85 3.20
N LEU A 154 7.35 6.54 3.39
CA LEU A 154 8.50 5.78 3.87
C LEU A 154 9.47 5.39 2.76
N PHE A 155 9.05 5.48 1.50
CA PHE A 155 9.81 5.02 0.35
C PHE A 155 11.16 5.75 0.18
N PRO A 156 11.25 7.10 0.30
CA PRO A 156 12.52 7.81 0.24
C PRO A 156 13.52 7.36 1.32
N MET A 157 13.02 7.01 2.51
CA MET A 157 13.86 6.56 3.63
C MET A 157 14.49 5.17 3.37
N THR A 158 13.97 4.41 2.39
CA THR A 158 14.47 3.07 2.03
C THR A 158 15.63 3.10 1.04
N ARG A 159 16.06 4.28 0.59
CA ARG A 159 17.08 4.48 -0.46
C ARG A 159 16.80 3.59 -1.69
N PRO A 160 15.71 3.79 -2.38
CA PRO A 160 15.34 2.97 -3.53
C PRO A 160 16.32 3.18 -4.68
N SER A 161 16.56 2.11 -5.44
CA SER A 161 17.29 2.27 -6.71
C SER A 161 16.43 3.10 -7.69
N THR A 162 17.07 3.76 -8.65
CA THR A 162 16.41 4.56 -9.71
C THR A 162 15.28 3.78 -10.40
N ARG A 163 15.52 2.49 -10.69
CA ARG A 163 14.48 1.63 -11.29
C ARG A 163 13.25 1.48 -10.38
N ARG A 164 13.45 1.28 -9.08
CA ARG A 164 12.33 1.15 -8.11
C ARG A 164 11.58 2.46 -7.94
N LEU A 165 12.30 3.58 -7.92
CA LEU A 165 11.70 4.91 -7.86
C LEU A 165 10.82 5.15 -9.10
N ARG A 166 11.33 4.86 -10.29
CA ARG A 166 10.57 4.97 -11.54
C ARG A 166 9.31 4.11 -11.52
N ILE A 167 9.41 2.86 -11.10
CA ILE A 167 8.25 1.96 -10.97
C ILE A 167 7.23 2.54 -9.96
N ALA A 168 7.67 3.05 -8.82
CA ALA A 168 6.79 3.65 -7.83
C ALA A 168 6.06 4.88 -8.37
N ILE A 169 6.76 5.76 -9.12
CA ILE A 169 6.17 6.93 -9.76
C ILE A 169 5.11 6.51 -10.79
N ILE A 170 5.44 5.53 -11.65
CA ILE A 170 4.49 5.02 -12.66
C ILE A 170 3.25 4.42 -12.00
N ILE A 171 3.42 3.57 -10.99
CA ILE A 171 2.30 2.97 -10.26
C ILE A 171 1.45 4.06 -9.61
N SER A 172 2.07 5.07 -8.98
CA SER A 172 1.35 6.18 -8.35
C SER A 172 0.57 6.99 -9.39
N ALA A 173 1.18 7.31 -10.53
CA ALA A 173 0.53 8.04 -11.60
C ALA A 173 -0.66 7.24 -12.18
N VAL A 174 -0.50 5.94 -12.41
CA VAL A 174 -1.57 5.06 -12.91
C VAL A 174 -2.73 4.99 -11.90
N LEU A 175 -2.45 4.83 -10.60
CA LEU A 175 -3.50 4.76 -9.59
C LEU A 175 -4.23 6.10 -9.40
N LEU A 176 -3.50 7.23 -9.45
CA LEU A 176 -4.11 8.56 -9.42
C LEU A 176 -4.98 8.81 -10.65
N ALA A 177 -4.49 8.44 -11.83
CA ALA A 177 -5.26 8.55 -13.07
C ALA A 177 -6.51 7.65 -13.04
N TYR A 178 -6.38 6.42 -12.52
CA TYR A 178 -7.48 5.50 -12.34
C TYR A 178 -8.56 6.07 -11.41
N GLU A 179 -8.18 6.60 -10.24
CA GLU A 179 -9.14 7.20 -9.31
C GLU A 179 -9.80 8.45 -9.91
N ALA A 180 -9.01 9.29 -10.57
CA ALA A 180 -9.52 10.46 -11.27
C ALA A 180 -10.49 10.06 -12.40
N MET A 181 -10.20 8.98 -13.13
CA MET A 181 -11.08 8.45 -14.17
C MET A 181 -12.39 7.91 -13.59
N VAL A 182 -12.33 7.13 -12.51
CA VAL A 182 -13.54 6.64 -11.83
C VAL A 182 -14.38 7.81 -11.31
N PHE A 183 -13.74 8.82 -10.71
CA PHE A 183 -14.42 10.03 -10.26
C PHE A 183 -14.98 10.83 -11.43
N ALA A 184 -14.24 10.96 -12.52
CA ALA A 184 -14.63 11.67 -13.73
C ALA A 184 -15.82 10.99 -14.45
N VAL A 185 -15.84 9.66 -14.51
CA VAL A 185 -16.98 8.90 -15.08
C VAL A 185 -18.25 9.20 -14.31
N ARG A 186 -18.16 9.27 -12.97
CA ARG A 186 -19.30 9.56 -12.11
C ARG A 186 -19.76 11.01 -12.17
N ASN A 187 -18.84 11.96 -12.38
CA ASN A 187 -19.07 13.40 -12.29
C ASN A 187 -18.85 14.16 -13.60
N GLY A 188 -18.52 13.48 -14.71
CA GLY A 188 -18.27 14.09 -16.01
C GLY A 188 -16.98 14.92 -16.13
N THR A 189 -16.02 14.72 -15.24
CA THR A 189 -14.76 15.52 -15.17
C THR A 189 -13.57 14.84 -15.85
N TRP A 190 -13.75 14.34 -17.07
CA TRP A 190 -12.72 13.63 -17.85
C TRP A 190 -11.42 14.40 -18.06
N LEU A 191 -11.49 15.74 -18.12
CA LEU A 191 -10.32 16.59 -18.30
C LEU A 191 -9.32 16.45 -17.14
N VAL A 192 -9.78 16.25 -15.91
CA VAL A 192 -8.91 16.08 -14.73
C VAL A 192 -8.09 14.79 -14.85
N ALA A 193 -8.71 13.70 -15.32
CA ALA A 193 -8.01 12.44 -15.55
C ALA A 193 -6.92 12.58 -16.62
N LEU A 194 -7.22 13.24 -17.73
CA LEU A 194 -6.25 13.49 -18.81
C LEU A 194 -5.10 14.40 -18.35
N LEU A 195 -5.38 15.45 -17.57
CA LEU A 195 -4.35 16.32 -17.00
C LEU A 195 -3.43 15.58 -16.05
N LEU A 196 -3.95 14.68 -15.21
CA LEU A 196 -3.14 13.88 -14.29
C LEU A 196 -2.26 12.87 -15.03
N ILE A 197 -2.76 12.23 -16.08
CA ILE A 197 -1.96 11.34 -16.93
C ILE A 197 -0.84 12.13 -17.61
N TRP A 198 -1.15 13.29 -18.16
CA TRP A 198 -0.18 14.16 -18.79
C TRP A 198 0.88 14.66 -17.80
N ALA A 199 0.48 15.16 -16.62
CA ALA A 199 1.40 15.61 -15.58
C ALA A 199 2.32 14.47 -15.09
N GLY A 200 1.79 13.26 -14.92
CA GLY A 200 2.59 12.08 -14.60
C GLY A 200 3.63 11.76 -15.68
N TRP A 201 3.24 11.83 -16.95
CA TRP A 201 4.13 11.63 -18.09
C TRP A 201 5.25 12.68 -18.16
N GLU A 202 4.92 13.95 -17.99
CA GLU A 202 5.90 15.04 -17.97
C GLU A 202 6.86 14.92 -16.78
N SER A 203 6.38 14.50 -15.62
CA SER A 203 7.25 14.24 -14.45
C SER A 203 8.28 13.15 -14.71
N VAL A 204 7.90 12.08 -15.42
CA VAL A 204 8.84 11.01 -15.81
C VAL A 204 9.89 11.52 -16.77
N LYS A 205 9.49 12.30 -17.78
CA LYS A 205 10.42 12.94 -18.74
C LYS A 205 11.41 13.89 -18.07
N ALA A 206 10.90 14.76 -17.19
CA ALA A 206 11.74 15.71 -16.46
C ALA A 206 12.83 15.00 -15.65
N HIS A 207 12.48 13.91 -15.00
CA HIS A 207 13.45 13.11 -14.25
C HIS A 207 14.52 12.48 -15.14
N GLU A 208 14.17 11.98 -16.32
CA GLU A 208 15.13 11.45 -17.29
C GLU A 208 16.10 12.52 -17.83
N LEU A 209 15.57 13.71 -18.09
CA LEU A 209 16.40 14.85 -18.53
C LEU A 209 17.40 15.25 -17.44
N THR A 210 16.98 15.39 -16.19
CA THR A 210 17.86 15.71 -15.06
C THR A 210 18.99 14.69 -14.95
N GLN A 211 18.70 13.39 -15.03
CA GLN A 211 19.72 12.36 -14.97
C GLN A 211 20.74 12.43 -16.12
N ARG A 212 20.28 12.77 -17.33
CA ARG A 212 21.19 12.95 -18.47
C ARG A 212 22.10 14.15 -18.29
N TRP A 213 21.60 15.25 -17.72
CA TRP A 213 22.40 16.44 -17.40
C TRP A 213 23.45 16.14 -16.35
N ASP A 214 23.10 15.46 -15.26
CA ASP A 214 24.02 15.08 -14.20
C ASP A 214 25.12 14.13 -14.70
N ALA A 215 24.76 13.17 -15.56
CA ALA A 215 25.72 12.25 -16.18
C ALA A 215 26.71 12.99 -17.11
N LYS A 216 26.22 13.96 -17.89
CA LYS A 216 27.05 14.76 -18.79
C LYS A 216 28.00 15.68 -18.00
N ALA A 217 27.49 16.37 -16.98
CA ALA A 217 28.31 17.21 -16.11
C ALA A 217 29.42 16.42 -15.40
N SER A 218 29.15 15.19 -14.96
CA SER A 218 30.12 14.29 -14.36
C SER A 218 31.20 13.85 -15.35
N GLN A 219 30.88 13.60 -16.61
CA GLN A 219 31.85 13.28 -17.66
C GLN A 219 32.75 14.45 -18.00
N GLU A 220 32.19 15.65 -18.11
CA GLU A 220 32.96 16.85 -18.42
C GLU A 220 33.98 17.20 -17.30
N SER A 221 33.62 16.96 -16.04
CA SER A 221 34.53 17.16 -14.90
C SER A 221 35.70 16.18 -14.87
N LEU A 222 35.54 14.98 -15.41
CA LEU A 222 36.60 13.96 -15.49
C LEU A 222 37.59 14.19 -16.66
N VAL A 223 37.14 14.87 -17.71
CA VAL A 223 38.00 15.16 -18.90
C VAL A 223 38.78 16.45 -18.73
N GLY A 224 38.33 17.35 -17.82
CA GLY A 224 39.01 18.64 -17.56
C GLY A 224 40.01 18.61 -16.41
N SER A 225 40.27 17.44 -15.78
CA SER A 225 41.27 17.20 -14.75
C SER A 225 42.46 16.43 -15.31
#